data_d9659d0490b6cc68bfc65f03171cd496
#
_entry.id   d9659d0490b6cc68bfc65f03171cd496
#
_cell.length_a   1.000
_cell.length_b   1.000
_cell.length_c   1.000
_cell.angle_alpha   90.00
_cell.angle_beta   90.00
_cell.angle_gamma   90.00
#
_symmetry.space_group_name_H-M   'P 1'
#
loop_
_entity.id
_entity.type
_entity.pdbx_description
1 polymer ?
#
loop_
_entity_poly.entity_id
_entity_poly.type
_entity_poly.pdbx_seq_one_letter_code
_entity_poly.pdbx_strand_id
1 'polypeptide(L)' 'MEERYLKFEDLMADLAAFLVSEYDIEPRDAAGLVMNSPLTQELYASEEPITDTKIKALAEKLLVASAE' A
#
# COMPACT_ATOMS: atom_id res chain seq x y z
N MET A 1 -17.80 -3.71 -2.72
CA MET A 1 -16.42 -3.59 -2.19
C MET A 1 -16.18 -4.72 -1.21
N GLU A 2 -15.13 -5.48 -1.42
CA GLU A 2 -14.83 -6.61 -0.57
C GLU A 2 -13.93 -6.23 0.58
N GLU A 3 -14.26 -6.71 1.77
CA GLU A 3 -13.38 -6.60 2.92
C GLU A 3 -12.51 -7.84 2.97
N ARG A 4 -11.22 -7.64 3.15
CA ARG A 4 -10.27 -8.74 3.16
C ARG A 4 -9.32 -8.60 4.35
N TYR A 5 -8.99 -9.75 4.93
CA TYR A 5 -7.93 -9.83 5.93
C TYR A 5 -6.71 -10.42 5.26
N LEU A 6 -5.77 -9.58 4.88
CA LEU A 6 -4.58 -9.98 4.17
C LEU A 6 -3.42 -10.22 5.12
N LYS A 7 -2.56 -11.16 4.76
CA LYS A 7 -1.27 -11.28 5.40
C LYS A 7 -0.44 -10.06 5.02
N PHE A 8 0.53 -9.73 5.85
CA PHE A 8 1.36 -8.55 5.60
C PHE A 8 2.03 -8.60 4.22
N GLU A 9 2.53 -9.77 3.82
CA GLU A 9 3.15 -9.92 2.50
C GLU A 9 2.15 -9.65 1.37
N ASP A 10 0.93 -10.14 1.53
CA ASP A 10 -0.12 -9.93 0.53
C ASP A 10 -0.52 -8.46 0.45
N LEU A 11 -0.60 -7.81 1.60
CA LEU A 11 -0.90 -6.37 1.65
C LEU A 11 0.18 -5.58 0.91
N MET A 12 1.45 -5.88 1.16
CA MET A 12 2.54 -5.21 0.49
C MET A 12 2.49 -5.43 -1.02
N ALA A 13 2.21 -6.67 -1.44
CA ALA A 13 2.13 -6.99 -2.87
C ALA A 13 0.98 -6.25 -3.54
N ASP A 14 -0.18 -6.23 -2.92
CA ASP A 14 -1.35 -5.53 -3.46
C ASP A 14 -1.10 -4.03 -3.56
N LEU A 15 -0.48 -3.46 -2.53
CA LEU A 15 -0.20 -2.03 -2.50
C LEU A 15 0.82 -1.66 -3.57
N ALA A 16 1.88 -2.45 -3.72
CA ALA A 16 2.88 -2.22 -4.76
C ALA A 16 2.26 -2.35 -6.15
N ALA A 17 1.43 -3.37 -6.37
CA ALA A 17 0.74 -3.55 -7.63
C ALA A 17 -0.17 -2.37 -7.95
N PHE A 18 -0.85 -1.85 -6.96
CA PHE A 18 -1.70 -0.67 -7.13
C PHE A 18 -0.89 0.54 -7.57
N LEU A 19 0.26 0.78 -6.92
CA LEU A 19 1.14 1.89 -7.28
C LEU A 19 1.64 1.77 -8.71
N VAL A 20 2.02 0.59 -9.13
CA VAL A 20 2.47 0.35 -10.50
C VAL A 20 1.36 0.60 -11.50
N SER A 21 0.17 0.08 -11.22
CA SER A 21 -0.96 0.14 -12.14
C SER A 21 -1.57 1.54 -12.25
N GLU A 22 -1.73 2.21 -11.12
CA GLU A 22 -2.47 3.49 -11.08
C GLU A 22 -1.57 4.71 -11.27
N TYR A 23 -0.31 4.62 -10.87
CA TYR A 23 0.59 5.77 -10.89
C TYR A 23 1.78 5.57 -11.81
N ASP A 24 1.80 4.45 -12.54
CA ASP A 24 2.86 4.15 -13.52
C ASP A 24 4.27 4.19 -12.89
N ILE A 25 4.37 3.70 -11.67
CA ILE A 25 5.63 3.63 -10.95
C ILE A 25 6.30 2.29 -11.26
N GLU A 26 7.63 2.28 -11.39
CA GLU A 26 8.35 1.05 -11.63
C GLU A 26 8.16 0.08 -10.45
N PRO A 27 8.03 -1.24 -10.73
CA PRO A 27 7.83 -2.21 -9.65
C PRO A 27 8.86 -2.14 -8.53
N ARG A 28 10.12 -1.89 -8.87
CA ARG A 28 11.19 -1.77 -7.90
C ARG A 28 10.96 -0.57 -6.97
N ASP A 29 10.57 0.56 -7.54
CA ASP A 29 10.33 1.77 -6.78
C ASP A 29 9.08 1.63 -5.92
N ALA A 30 8.04 1.01 -6.46
CA ALA A 30 6.81 0.75 -5.70
C ALA A 30 7.10 -0.14 -4.48
N ALA A 31 7.87 -1.20 -4.68
CA ALA A 31 8.25 -2.09 -3.58
C ALA A 31 9.03 -1.32 -2.51
N GLY A 32 9.95 -0.47 -2.92
CA GLY A 32 10.72 0.35 -1.98
C GLY A 32 9.85 1.28 -1.16
N LEU A 33 8.90 1.95 -1.80
CA LEU A 33 7.97 2.83 -1.11
C LEU A 33 7.16 2.08 -0.06
N VAL A 34 6.65 0.91 -0.42
CA VAL A 34 5.83 0.11 0.49
C VAL A 34 6.65 -0.41 1.66
N MET A 35 7.84 -0.94 1.37
CA MET A 35 8.66 -1.58 2.40
C MET A 35 9.28 -0.59 3.38
N ASN A 36 9.56 0.62 2.94
CA ASN A 36 10.23 1.60 3.77
C ASN A 36 9.28 2.52 4.54
N SER A 37 7.97 2.35 4.36
CA SER A 37 7.00 3.22 5.02
C SER A 37 6.43 2.59 6.28
N PRO A 38 6.42 3.30 7.40
CA PRO A 38 5.73 2.84 8.61
C PRO A 38 4.21 2.81 8.44
N LEU A 39 3.67 3.54 7.46
CA LEU A 39 2.22 3.59 7.23
C LEU A 39 1.65 2.23 6.86
N THR A 40 2.40 1.43 6.09
CA THR A 40 1.97 0.08 5.73
C THR A 40 1.83 -0.78 6.98
N GLN A 41 2.80 -0.69 7.89
CA GLN A 41 2.77 -1.43 9.13
C GLN A 41 1.62 -0.98 10.04
N GLU A 42 1.36 0.32 10.07
CA GLU A 42 0.25 0.86 10.86
C GLU A 42 -1.09 0.33 10.36
N LEU A 43 -1.29 0.29 9.06
CA LEU A 43 -2.51 -0.23 8.50
C LEU A 43 -2.69 -1.70 8.84
N TYR A 44 -1.63 -2.48 8.72
CA TYR A 44 -1.68 -3.90 9.05
C TYR A 44 -1.96 -4.12 10.55
N ALA A 45 -1.31 -3.32 11.41
CA ALA A 45 -1.46 -3.44 12.85
C ALA A 45 -2.83 -3.02 13.36
N SER A 46 -3.60 -2.28 12.57
CA SER A 46 -4.94 -1.85 12.96
C SER A 46 -5.93 -3.01 13.10
N GLU A 47 -5.58 -4.16 12.54
CA GLU A 47 -6.41 -5.37 12.55
C GLU A 47 -7.78 -5.19 11.89
N GLU A 48 -7.93 -4.15 11.09
CA GLU A 48 -9.15 -3.90 10.35
C GLU A 48 -9.10 -4.58 8.99
N PRO A 49 -10.27 -4.92 8.40
CA PRO A 49 -10.29 -5.47 7.05
C PRO A 49 -9.64 -4.51 6.06
N ILE A 50 -8.89 -5.06 5.13
CA ILE A 50 -8.24 -4.28 4.09
C ILE A 50 -9.20 -4.14 2.92
N THR A 51 -9.58 -2.92 2.59
CA THR A 51 -10.48 -2.64 1.46
C THR A 51 -9.70 -1.91 0.38
N ASP A 52 -10.26 -1.88 -0.83
CA ASP A 52 -9.65 -1.15 -1.94
C ASP A 52 -9.51 0.34 -1.62
N THR A 53 -10.48 0.89 -0.91
CA THR A 53 -10.42 2.29 -0.48
C THR A 53 -9.23 2.55 0.44
N LYS A 54 -8.96 1.62 1.36
CA LYS A 54 -7.82 1.77 2.27
C LYS A 54 -6.49 1.65 1.53
N ILE A 55 -6.41 0.74 0.57
CA ILE A 55 -5.21 0.59 -0.25
C ILE A 55 -4.95 1.87 -1.04
N LYS A 56 -5.99 2.43 -1.64
CA LYS A 56 -5.88 3.67 -2.40
C LYS A 56 -5.42 4.83 -1.51
N ALA A 57 -6.03 4.98 -0.34
CA ALA A 57 -5.69 6.05 0.58
C ALA A 57 -4.24 5.93 1.05
N LEU A 58 -3.79 4.71 1.35
CA LEU A 58 -2.42 4.48 1.77
C LEU A 58 -1.44 4.77 0.64
N ALA A 59 -1.77 4.37 -0.58
CA ALA A 59 -0.93 4.63 -1.74
C ALA A 59 -0.73 6.14 -1.94
N GLU A 60 -1.79 6.92 -1.81
CA GLU A 60 -1.71 8.38 -1.93
C GLU A 60 -0.78 8.97 -0.86
N LYS A 61 -0.89 8.48 0.37
CA LYS A 61 -0.02 8.95 1.46
C LYS A 61 1.45 8.62 1.21
N LEU A 62 1.72 7.43 0.67
CA LEU A 62 3.08 7.02 0.34
C LEU A 62 3.68 7.92 -0.72
N LEU A 63 2.90 8.28 -1.73
CA LEU A 63 3.38 9.16 -2.80
C LEU A 63 3.66 10.57 -2.29
N VAL A 64 2.80 11.10 -1.43
CA VAL A 64 2.98 12.42 -0.85
C VAL A 64 4.26 12.44 0.00
N ALA A 65 4.47 11.42 0.81
CA ALA A 65 5.68 11.32 1.63
C ALA A 65 6.93 11.20 0.78
N SER A 66 6.85 10.51 -0.35
CA SER A 66 7.97 10.33 -1.27
C SER A 66 8.32 11.60 -2.03
N ALA A 67 7.36 12.49 -2.21
CA ALA A 67 7.54 13.72 -2.98
C ALA A 67 8.25 14.84 -2.20
N GLU A 68 8.40 14.67 -0.91
CA GLU A 68 9.05 15.68 -0.07
C GLU A 68 10.56 15.62 -0.10
#